data_58ac59a60cbb13ccac8d50d14939d67a
#
_entry.id   58ac59a60cbb13ccac8d50d14939d67a
#
_cell.length_a   1.000
_cell.length_b   1.000
_cell.length_c   1.000
_cell.angle_alpha   90.00
_cell.angle_beta   90.00
_cell.angle_gamma   90.00
#
_symmetry.space_group_name_H-M   'P 1'
#
loop_
_entity.id
_entity.type
_entity.pdbx_description
1 polymer ?
#
loop_
_entity_poly.entity_id
_entity_poly.type
_entity_poly.pdbx_seq_one_letter_code
_entity_poly.pdbx_strand_id
1 'polypeptide(L)'
;MSQNYFSRTLEEPPSEFDISLRPPVFSEFIGQEKVTERLLLMIEAARRRGDVLHHVLLSGPPGLGKTTLANLIANAVGSKLHTTSGPQIEKAGDLAGILTNLDKGDILFIDEIHRLHPTIEEYLYPAMEDFRLDIIIDQGPNARSLAINLPRFTLVGATTRAGQLTAPLRSRFGMVNRLDYYSTAELARIIERSAGLLSLSIEPEGAHELAARSRGTPRIANSLLRWARDFAQVRADGVITSVVADQALTMIEIDSDGIDEMDRRLLEALIFKFDGGPVGLASLAVALGEDATTLEEVNEPYLIMRGFLKRTPRGRVALPNAFAKLGLKAPRSAQVELDLE
;
A
#
# COMPACT_ATOMS: atom_id res chain seq x y z
N MET A 1 22.70 -8.90 10.83
CA MET A 1 21.22 -8.91 10.74
C MET A 1 20.90 -8.60 9.29
N SER A 2 20.46 -9.61 8.51
CA SER A 2 19.99 -9.37 7.14
C SER A 2 18.72 -8.55 7.26
N GLN A 3 18.73 -7.34 6.71
CA GLN A 3 17.54 -6.50 6.67
C GLN A 3 16.63 -7.01 5.56
N ASN A 4 15.38 -7.34 5.91
CA ASN A 4 14.34 -7.65 4.93
C ASN A 4 14.19 -6.47 3.95
N TYR A 5 14.63 -6.65 2.70
CA TYR A 5 14.63 -5.60 1.68
C TYR A 5 13.23 -5.02 1.44
N PHE A 6 12.24 -5.88 1.37
CA PHE A 6 10.88 -5.46 1.06
C PHE A 6 10.19 -4.78 2.25
N SER A 7 10.41 -5.24 3.48
CA SER A 7 9.88 -4.55 4.68
C SER A 7 10.42 -3.14 4.75
N ARG A 8 11.74 -2.99 4.62
CA ARG A 8 12.37 -1.68 4.61
C ARG A 8 11.78 -0.77 3.52
N THR A 9 11.64 -1.29 2.29
CA THR A 9 11.10 -0.52 1.17
C THR A 9 9.65 -0.07 1.41
N LEU A 10 8.80 -0.91 2.03
CA LEU A 10 7.38 -0.61 2.22
C LEU A 10 7.09 0.20 3.48
N GLU A 11 7.88 0.05 4.54
CA GLU A 11 7.69 0.69 5.85
C GLU A 11 8.35 2.08 5.92
N GLU A 12 9.51 2.28 5.27
CA GLU A 12 10.16 3.59 5.24
C GLU A 12 9.28 4.64 4.52
N PRO A 13 9.27 5.90 4.99
CA PRO A 13 8.59 6.97 4.27
C PRO A 13 9.17 7.13 2.86
N PRO A 14 8.36 7.57 1.87
CA PRO A 14 8.85 7.79 0.51
C PRO A 14 9.98 8.81 0.49
N SER A 15 11.09 8.45 -0.16
CA SER A 15 12.23 9.34 -0.37
C SER A 15 11.92 10.42 -1.42
N GLU A 16 12.74 11.44 -1.52
CA GLU A 16 12.65 12.44 -2.61
C GLU A 16 12.69 11.77 -4.00
N PHE A 17 13.48 10.71 -4.13
CA PHE A 17 13.52 9.89 -5.32
C PHE A 17 12.13 9.29 -5.65
N ASP A 18 11.45 8.69 -4.67
CA ASP A 18 10.13 8.11 -4.88
C ASP A 18 9.08 9.18 -5.23
N ILE A 19 9.21 10.37 -4.65
CA ILE A 19 8.32 11.49 -4.91
C ILE A 19 8.51 12.01 -6.34
N SER A 20 9.75 12.11 -6.82
CA SER A 20 10.08 12.59 -8.18
C SER A 20 9.55 11.68 -9.29
N LEU A 21 9.33 10.40 -9.01
CA LEU A 21 8.81 9.42 -9.97
C LEU A 21 7.27 9.40 -10.04
N ARG A 22 6.56 10.11 -9.15
CA ARG A 22 5.10 10.12 -9.16
C ARG A 22 4.56 10.79 -10.41
N PRO A 23 3.54 10.19 -11.08
CA PRO A 23 2.88 10.84 -12.20
C PRO A 23 2.14 12.11 -11.72
N PRO A 24 2.28 13.24 -12.42
CA PRO A 24 1.59 14.48 -12.07
C PRO A 24 0.13 14.53 -12.56
N VAL A 25 -0.24 13.71 -13.55
CA VAL A 25 -1.56 13.68 -14.18
C VAL A 25 -2.06 12.23 -14.37
N PHE A 26 -3.38 12.06 -14.44
CA PHE A 26 -4.00 10.75 -14.61
C PHE A 26 -3.58 10.02 -15.89
N SER A 27 -3.29 10.74 -16.98
CA SER A 27 -2.85 10.14 -18.25
C SER A 27 -1.49 9.44 -18.16
N GLU A 28 -0.67 9.78 -17.16
CA GLU A 28 0.61 9.12 -16.90
C GLU A 28 0.52 8.02 -15.83
N PHE A 29 -0.63 7.88 -15.19
CA PHE A 29 -0.84 6.86 -14.17
C PHE A 29 -1.14 5.51 -14.85
N ILE A 30 -0.24 4.56 -14.71
CA ILE A 30 -0.32 3.25 -15.33
C ILE A 30 -1.06 2.29 -14.40
N GLY A 31 -1.98 1.50 -14.95
CA GLY A 31 -2.77 0.49 -14.24
C GLY A 31 -3.96 1.06 -13.47
N GLN A 32 -4.66 0.19 -12.75
CA GLN A 32 -5.86 0.54 -11.96
C GLN A 32 -6.96 1.20 -12.82
N GLU A 33 -7.13 0.81 -14.09
CA GLU A 33 -8.00 1.48 -15.07
C GLU A 33 -9.42 1.70 -14.55
N LYS A 34 -10.01 0.70 -13.87
CA LYS A 34 -11.37 0.82 -13.30
C LYS A 34 -11.46 1.88 -12.20
N VAL A 35 -10.40 2.05 -11.43
CA VAL A 35 -10.34 3.05 -10.34
C VAL A 35 -10.16 4.44 -10.94
N THR A 36 -9.23 4.60 -11.87
CA THR A 36 -8.94 5.87 -12.53
C THR A 36 -10.13 6.37 -13.35
N GLU A 37 -10.81 5.50 -14.10
CA GLU A 37 -12.03 5.84 -14.84
C GLU A 37 -13.14 6.38 -13.92
N ARG A 38 -13.40 5.70 -12.79
CA ARG A 38 -14.39 6.14 -11.81
C ARG A 38 -14.05 7.49 -11.18
N LEU A 39 -12.77 7.68 -10.82
CA LEU A 39 -12.30 8.94 -10.24
C LEU A 39 -12.42 10.09 -11.24
N LEU A 40 -12.02 9.89 -12.50
CA LEU A 40 -12.16 10.90 -13.55
C LEU A 40 -13.62 11.26 -13.81
N LEU A 41 -14.53 10.28 -13.84
CA LEU A 41 -15.96 10.51 -13.97
C LEU A 41 -16.51 11.35 -12.82
N MET A 42 -16.12 11.03 -11.56
CA MET A 42 -16.54 11.81 -10.38
C MET A 42 -16.03 13.24 -10.43
N ILE A 43 -14.77 13.44 -10.79
CA ILE A 43 -14.13 14.76 -10.90
C ILE A 43 -14.85 15.60 -11.94
N GLU A 44 -15.09 15.04 -13.12
CA GLU A 44 -15.79 15.75 -14.20
C GLU A 44 -17.24 16.09 -13.81
N ALA A 45 -17.94 15.16 -13.15
CA ALA A 45 -19.30 15.40 -12.67
C ALA A 45 -19.35 16.51 -11.60
N ALA A 46 -18.40 16.53 -10.65
CA ALA A 46 -18.30 17.59 -9.65
C ALA A 46 -18.02 18.95 -10.30
N ARG A 47 -17.06 18.98 -11.26
CA ARG A 47 -16.74 20.19 -12.02
C ARG A 47 -17.95 20.77 -12.76
N ARG A 48 -18.73 19.92 -13.45
CA ARG A 48 -19.96 20.37 -14.17
C ARG A 48 -21.03 20.94 -13.25
N ARG A 49 -21.14 20.43 -12.03
CA ARG A 49 -22.10 20.94 -11.04
C ARG A 49 -21.59 22.17 -10.28
N GLY A 50 -20.30 22.49 -10.36
CA GLY A 50 -19.67 23.54 -9.53
C GLY A 50 -19.63 23.18 -8.04
N ASP A 51 -19.59 21.89 -7.72
CA ASP A 51 -19.61 21.38 -6.35
C ASP A 51 -18.28 20.72 -5.97
N VAL A 52 -18.08 20.49 -4.66
CA VAL A 52 -16.93 19.74 -4.18
C VAL A 52 -17.06 18.24 -4.52
N LEU A 53 -15.93 17.55 -4.64
CA LEU A 53 -15.89 16.13 -4.87
C LEU A 53 -16.43 15.39 -3.62
N HIS A 54 -17.18 14.31 -3.82
CA HIS A 54 -17.56 13.42 -2.71
C HIS A 54 -16.31 12.80 -2.05
N HIS A 55 -16.43 12.45 -0.76
CA HIS A 55 -15.37 11.78 -0.03
C HIS A 55 -15.02 10.44 -0.67
N VAL A 56 -13.72 10.13 -0.76
CA VAL A 56 -13.18 8.94 -1.44
C VAL A 56 -12.38 8.08 -0.47
N LEU A 57 -12.65 6.79 -0.45
CA LEU A 57 -11.82 5.81 0.27
C LEU A 57 -10.99 5.00 -0.73
N LEU A 58 -9.67 4.99 -0.52
CA LEU A 58 -8.71 4.18 -1.26
C LEU A 58 -8.23 3.04 -0.36
N SER A 59 -8.48 1.80 -0.74
CA SER A 59 -8.08 0.62 0.03
C SER A 59 -7.15 -0.27 -0.78
N GLY A 60 -6.29 -1.01 -0.10
CA GLY A 60 -5.40 -1.99 -0.75
C GLY A 60 -4.03 -2.06 -0.09
N PRO A 61 -3.21 -3.07 -0.44
CA PRO A 61 -1.86 -3.26 0.07
C PRO A 61 -0.99 -2.01 0.02
N PRO A 62 0.09 -1.94 0.82
CA PRO A 62 1.02 -0.82 0.78
C PRO A 62 1.73 -0.72 -0.59
N GLY A 63 2.14 0.49 -0.98
CA GLY A 63 2.94 0.71 -2.20
C GLY A 63 2.19 0.68 -3.53
N LEU A 64 0.85 0.55 -3.56
CA LEU A 64 0.04 0.47 -4.79
C LEU A 64 -0.38 1.83 -5.37
N GLY A 65 0.03 2.96 -4.76
CA GLY A 65 -0.23 4.29 -5.30
C GLY A 65 -1.42 5.05 -4.68
N LYS A 66 -1.91 4.67 -3.48
CA LYS A 66 -2.99 5.39 -2.78
C LYS A 66 -2.71 6.89 -2.61
N THR A 67 -1.52 7.23 -2.11
CA THR A 67 -1.06 8.63 -1.95
C THR A 67 -0.87 9.32 -3.30
N THR A 68 -0.42 8.60 -4.33
CA THR A 68 -0.29 9.13 -5.69
C THR A 68 -1.67 9.49 -6.25
N LEU A 69 -2.67 8.64 -6.09
CA LEU A 69 -4.05 8.94 -6.52
C LEU A 69 -4.62 10.16 -5.78
N ALA A 70 -4.36 10.33 -4.49
CA ALA A 70 -4.78 11.53 -3.76
C ALA A 70 -4.18 12.80 -4.36
N ASN A 71 -2.88 12.80 -4.72
CA ASN A 71 -2.24 13.90 -5.42
C ASN A 71 -2.87 14.15 -6.80
N LEU A 72 -3.13 13.08 -7.56
CA LEU A 72 -3.76 13.19 -8.88
C LEU A 72 -5.17 13.78 -8.80
N ILE A 73 -5.96 13.40 -7.78
CA ILE A 73 -7.28 13.98 -7.54
C ILE A 73 -7.13 15.47 -7.26
N ALA A 74 -6.22 15.88 -6.37
CA ALA A 74 -5.99 17.28 -6.02
C ALA A 74 -5.57 18.10 -7.25
N ASN A 75 -4.62 17.60 -8.02
CA ASN A 75 -4.17 18.25 -9.25
C ASN A 75 -5.32 18.38 -10.28
N ALA A 76 -6.10 17.34 -10.47
CA ALA A 76 -7.21 17.32 -11.43
C ALA A 76 -8.36 18.27 -11.03
N VAL A 77 -8.63 18.41 -9.73
CA VAL A 77 -9.64 19.37 -9.22
C VAL A 77 -9.08 20.80 -9.18
N GLY A 78 -7.76 20.98 -9.12
CA GLY A 78 -7.09 22.27 -8.97
C GLY A 78 -7.12 22.79 -7.53
N SER A 79 -7.08 21.88 -6.55
CA SER A 79 -7.20 22.19 -5.11
C SER A 79 -5.91 21.86 -4.37
N LYS A 80 -5.72 22.46 -3.20
CA LYS A 80 -4.62 22.10 -2.31
C LYS A 80 -4.86 20.73 -1.67
N LEU A 81 -3.79 19.97 -1.51
CA LEU A 81 -3.77 18.70 -0.78
C LEU A 81 -3.13 18.91 0.60
N HIS A 82 -3.92 18.70 1.64
CA HIS A 82 -3.44 18.64 3.02
C HIS A 82 -3.26 17.18 3.40
N THR A 83 -2.05 16.80 3.78
CA THR A 83 -1.72 15.40 4.06
C THR A 83 -1.45 15.19 5.53
N THR A 84 -2.07 14.17 6.11
CA THR A 84 -1.82 13.66 7.46
C THR A 84 -1.98 12.14 7.48
N SER A 85 -1.80 11.54 8.65
CA SER A 85 -2.03 10.10 8.85
C SER A 85 -2.84 9.85 10.12
N GLY A 86 -3.55 8.71 10.17
CA GLY A 86 -4.33 8.32 11.35
C GLY A 86 -3.53 8.42 12.65
N PRO A 87 -2.30 7.84 12.72
CA PRO A 87 -1.46 7.94 13.93
C PRO A 87 -1.04 9.34 14.35
N GLN A 88 -1.03 10.33 13.44
CA GLN A 88 -0.65 11.71 13.76
C GLN A 88 -1.80 12.50 14.39
N ILE A 89 -3.03 12.00 14.32
CA ILE A 89 -4.21 12.64 14.91
C ILE A 89 -4.48 11.93 16.25
N GLU A 90 -3.90 12.43 17.32
CA GLU A 90 -3.99 11.80 18.65
C GLU A 90 -5.20 12.28 19.45
N LYS A 91 -5.66 13.51 19.22
CA LYS A 91 -6.76 14.14 19.95
C LYS A 91 -7.64 15.00 19.05
N ALA A 92 -8.86 15.29 19.50
CA ALA A 92 -9.84 16.09 18.78
C ALA A 92 -9.31 17.48 18.37
N GLY A 93 -8.43 18.07 19.18
CA GLY A 93 -7.79 19.36 18.87
C GLY A 93 -6.87 19.32 17.66
N ASP A 94 -6.20 18.20 17.41
CA ASP A 94 -5.34 18.02 16.23
C ASP A 94 -6.20 17.99 14.96
N LEU A 95 -7.30 17.21 14.99
CA LEU A 95 -8.27 17.16 13.91
C LEU A 95 -8.91 18.52 13.66
N ALA A 96 -9.29 19.23 14.72
CA ALA A 96 -9.86 20.56 14.64
C ALA A 96 -8.91 21.57 13.98
N GLY A 97 -7.63 21.53 14.38
CA GLY A 97 -6.59 22.38 13.79
C GLY A 97 -6.42 22.13 12.30
N ILE A 98 -6.48 20.87 11.87
CA ILE A 98 -6.39 20.53 10.45
C ILE A 98 -7.63 21.02 9.70
N LEU A 99 -8.84 20.70 10.18
CA LEU A 99 -10.10 20.99 9.48
C LEU A 99 -10.40 22.50 9.38
N THR A 100 -10.02 23.28 10.38
CA THR A 100 -10.24 24.75 10.38
C THR A 100 -9.26 25.50 9.48
N ASN A 101 -8.15 24.87 9.06
CA ASN A 101 -7.17 25.44 8.14
C ASN A 101 -7.45 25.09 6.66
N LEU A 102 -8.52 24.37 6.38
CA LEU A 102 -8.91 24.05 5.00
C LEU A 102 -9.63 25.24 4.36
N ASP A 103 -9.38 25.44 3.07
CA ASP A 103 -10.15 26.33 2.22
C ASP A 103 -11.28 25.54 1.50
N LYS A 104 -12.26 26.28 0.93
CA LYS A 104 -13.34 25.64 0.16
C LYS A 104 -12.78 24.89 -1.05
N GLY A 105 -13.10 23.61 -1.12
CA GLY A 105 -12.68 22.72 -2.20
C GLY A 105 -11.36 22.02 -1.95
N ASP A 106 -10.66 22.31 -0.86
CA ASP A 106 -9.42 21.63 -0.49
C ASP A 106 -9.65 20.13 -0.26
N ILE A 107 -8.59 19.37 -0.41
CA ILE A 107 -8.57 17.93 -0.18
C ILE A 107 -7.76 17.63 1.08
N LEU A 108 -8.39 16.96 2.03
CA LEU A 108 -7.72 16.37 3.18
C LEU A 108 -7.43 14.90 2.89
N PHE A 109 -6.17 14.53 2.85
CA PHE A 109 -5.73 13.14 2.73
C PHE A 109 -5.31 12.61 4.10
N ILE A 110 -5.96 11.52 4.54
CA ILE A 110 -5.60 10.82 5.78
C ILE A 110 -5.11 9.42 5.40
N ASP A 111 -3.79 9.21 5.51
CA ASP A 111 -3.21 7.87 5.33
C ASP A 111 -3.42 7.00 6.58
N GLU A 112 -3.51 5.69 6.39
CA GLU A 112 -3.80 4.72 7.44
C GLU A 112 -4.99 5.13 8.33
N ILE A 113 -6.09 5.59 7.69
CA ILE A 113 -7.28 6.13 8.36
C ILE A 113 -7.91 5.14 9.34
N HIS A 114 -7.71 3.83 9.17
CA HIS A 114 -8.16 2.78 10.10
C HIS A 114 -7.46 2.82 11.46
N ARG A 115 -6.38 3.61 11.61
CA ARG A 115 -5.65 3.80 12.85
C ARG A 115 -6.12 5.03 13.64
N LEU A 116 -7.16 5.72 13.17
CA LEU A 116 -7.81 6.76 13.96
C LEU A 116 -8.41 6.15 15.23
N HIS A 117 -8.27 6.87 16.34
CA HIS A 117 -8.95 6.46 17.57
C HIS A 117 -10.47 6.63 17.40
N PRO A 118 -11.32 5.73 17.92
CA PRO A 118 -12.78 5.82 17.77
C PRO A 118 -13.38 7.18 18.16
N THR A 119 -12.86 7.80 19.23
CA THR A 119 -13.27 9.14 19.63
C THR A 119 -13.00 10.20 18.56
N ILE A 120 -11.92 10.05 17.78
CA ILE A 120 -11.58 10.98 16.69
C ILE A 120 -12.54 10.76 15.50
N GLU A 121 -12.89 9.50 15.22
CA GLU A 121 -13.87 9.19 14.18
C GLU A 121 -15.22 9.88 14.45
N GLU A 122 -15.67 9.94 15.72
CA GLU A 122 -16.93 10.61 16.11
C GLU A 122 -16.94 12.11 15.76
N TYR A 123 -15.80 12.79 15.85
CA TYR A 123 -15.67 14.18 15.40
C TYR A 123 -15.62 14.31 13.88
N LEU A 124 -15.11 13.28 13.19
CA LEU A 124 -15.00 13.28 11.73
C LEU A 124 -16.37 13.11 11.05
N TYR A 125 -17.32 12.41 11.68
CA TYR A 125 -18.64 12.16 11.08
C TYR A 125 -19.40 13.45 10.73
N PRO A 126 -19.68 14.38 11.67
CA PRO A 126 -20.36 15.63 11.34
C PRO A 126 -19.52 16.53 10.44
N ALA A 127 -18.20 16.42 10.48
CA ALA A 127 -17.31 17.15 9.57
C ALA A 127 -17.47 16.70 8.12
N MET A 128 -17.70 15.40 7.89
CA MET A 128 -17.92 14.83 6.55
C MET A 128 -19.35 15.06 6.02
N GLU A 129 -20.36 14.99 6.88
CA GLU A 129 -21.77 15.08 6.45
C GLU A 129 -22.25 16.51 6.38
N ASP A 130 -22.05 17.28 7.46
CA ASP A 130 -22.63 18.60 7.68
C ASP A 130 -21.62 19.74 7.53
N PHE A 131 -20.34 19.41 7.30
CA PHE A 131 -19.24 20.39 7.30
C PHE A 131 -19.21 21.22 8.59
N ARG A 132 -19.41 20.54 9.72
CA ARG A 132 -19.46 21.11 11.05
C ARG A 132 -18.62 20.27 12.01
N LEU A 133 -17.92 20.97 12.92
CA LEU A 133 -17.15 20.34 13.99
C LEU A 133 -17.73 20.80 15.33
N ASP A 134 -18.17 19.83 16.15
CA ASP A 134 -18.69 20.08 17.48
C ASP A 134 -17.61 19.77 18.53
N ILE A 135 -17.01 20.81 19.14
CA ILE A 135 -15.95 20.65 20.14
C ILE A 135 -16.53 20.85 21.53
N ILE A 136 -16.26 19.89 22.42
CA ILE A 136 -16.60 20.03 23.85
C ILE A 136 -15.45 20.77 24.55
N ILE A 137 -15.74 21.98 25.08
CA ILE A 137 -14.70 22.86 25.65
C ILE A 137 -14.42 22.57 27.13
N ASP A 138 -15.36 22.03 27.89
CA ASP A 138 -15.19 21.76 29.31
C ASP A 138 -15.64 20.34 29.67
N GLN A 139 -15.13 19.83 30.81
CA GLN A 139 -15.55 18.53 31.37
C GLN A 139 -16.50 18.78 32.56
N GLY A 140 -17.51 17.90 32.70
CA GLY A 140 -18.45 17.93 33.83
C GLY A 140 -19.78 18.61 33.55
N PRO A 141 -20.55 18.98 34.59
CA PRO A 141 -21.91 19.50 34.46
C PRO A 141 -22.04 20.82 33.69
N ASN A 142 -20.92 21.55 33.50
CA ASN A 142 -20.86 22.82 32.77
C ASN A 142 -20.24 22.65 31.36
N ALA A 143 -20.14 21.45 30.85
CA ALA A 143 -19.61 21.21 29.51
C ALA A 143 -20.38 22.01 28.47
N ARG A 144 -19.66 22.80 27.66
CA ARG A 144 -20.23 23.58 26.55
C ARG A 144 -19.74 23.00 25.24
N SER A 145 -20.65 22.80 24.32
CA SER A 145 -20.32 22.46 22.95
C SER A 145 -20.18 23.72 22.13
N LEU A 146 -19.05 23.85 21.39
CA LEU A 146 -18.84 24.89 20.40
C LEU A 146 -18.95 24.26 19.01
N ALA A 147 -19.94 24.69 18.24
CA ALA A 147 -20.10 24.29 16.86
C ALA A 147 -19.28 25.22 15.94
N ILE A 148 -18.37 24.66 15.18
CA ILE A 148 -17.55 25.38 14.20
C ILE A 148 -18.00 24.94 12.80
N ASN A 149 -18.41 25.90 11.97
CA ASN A 149 -18.70 25.62 10.57
C ASN A 149 -17.41 25.49 9.78
N LEU A 150 -17.31 24.44 9.00
CA LEU A 150 -16.15 24.14 8.16
C LEU A 150 -16.44 24.52 6.69
N PRO A 151 -15.44 24.93 5.92
CA PRO A 151 -15.60 25.05 4.48
C PRO A 151 -15.90 23.65 3.90
N ARG A 152 -16.63 23.59 2.78
CA ARG A 152 -16.85 22.32 2.08
C ARG A 152 -15.51 21.81 1.55
N PHE A 153 -15.10 20.62 1.93
CA PHE A 153 -13.85 19.97 1.56
C PHE A 153 -14.12 18.53 1.10
N THR A 154 -13.10 17.91 0.53
CA THR A 154 -13.11 16.47 0.19
C THR A 154 -12.15 15.71 1.09
N LEU A 155 -12.64 14.67 1.77
CA LEU A 155 -11.79 13.72 2.47
C LEU A 155 -11.41 12.59 1.51
N VAL A 156 -10.11 12.34 1.37
CA VAL A 156 -9.57 11.13 0.74
C VAL A 156 -8.91 10.30 1.83
N GLY A 157 -9.56 9.22 2.22
CA GLY A 157 -9.02 8.26 3.19
C GLY A 157 -8.22 7.16 2.47
N ALA A 158 -7.08 6.77 3.03
CA ALA A 158 -6.33 5.61 2.56
C ALA A 158 -6.19 4.57 3.68
N THR A 159 -6.28 3.29 3.33
CA THR A 159 -6.14 2.19 4.30
C THR A 159 -5.56 0.93 3.67
N THR A 160 -4.71 0.23 4.41
CA THR A 160 -4.29 -1.14 4.10
C THR A 160 -5.30 -2.17 4.61
N ARG A 161 -6.13 -1.82 5.60
CA ARG A 161 -7.02 -2.71 6.36
C ARG A 161 -8.47 -2.22 6.32
N ALA A 162 -9.12 -2.25 5.14
CA ALA A 162 -10.50 -1.77 4.97
C ALA A 162 -11.52 -2.44 5.91
N GLY A 163 -11.26 -3.68 6.33
CA GLY A 163 -12.10 -4.41 7.30
C GLY A 163 -12.03 -3.89 8.74
N GLN A 164 -11.03 -3.09 9.09
CA GLN A 164 -10.90 -2.47 10.41
C GLN A 164 -11.61 -1.12 10.53
N LEU A 165 -12.04 -0.54 9.39
CA LEU A 165 -12.84 0.68 9.42
C LEU A 165 -14.22 0.40 10.01
N THR A 166 -14.67 1.29 10.89
CA THR A 166 -16.04 1.22 11.42
C THR A 166 -17.06 1.35 10.30
N ALA A 167 -18.20 0.68 10.42
CA ALA A 167 -19.26 0.77 9.44
C ALA A 167 -19.78 2.22 9.27
N PRO A 168 -19.94 3.03 10.36
CA PRO A 168 -20.32 4.43 10.25
C PRO A 168 -19.32 5.28 9.44
N LEU A 169 -18.01 5.11 9.64
CA LEU A 169 -17.02 5.85 8.86
C LEU A 169 -17.05 5.44 7.39
N ARG A 170 -17.09 4.14 7.13
CA ARG A 170 -17.08 3.61 5.75
C ARG A 170 -18.31 4.07 4.94
N SER A 171 -19.50 4.16 5.56
CA SER A 171 -20.74 4.58 4.86
C SER A 171 -20.73 6.05 4.44
N ARG A 172 -19.87 6.88 5.03
CA ARG A 172 -19.72 8.30 4.71
C ARG A 172 -18.86 8.60 3.50
N PHE A 173 -18.14 7.60 3.02
CA PHE A 173 -17.44 7.73 1.75
C PHE A 173 -18.40 7.50 0.58
N GLY A 174 -18.52 8.49 -0.29
CA GLY A 174 -19.36 8.41 -1.50
C GLY A 174 -18.81 7.42 -2.54
N MET A 175 -17.51 7.09 -2.44
CA MET A 175 -16.87 6.09 -3.29
C MET A 175 -15.78 5.33 -2.51
N VAL A 176 -15.84 4.01 -2.60
CA VAL A 176 -14.81 3.10 -2.07
C VAL A 176 -14.13 2.42 -3.24
N ASN A 177 -12.82 2.64 -3.39
CA ASN A 177 -11.99 2.02 -4.41
C ASN A 177 -10.97 1.10 -3.79
N ARG A 178 -10.94 -0.14 -4.29
CA ARG A 178 -9.89 -1.10 -3.95
C ARG A 178 -8.84 -1.09 -5.06
N LEU A 179 -7.58 -0.94 -4.66
CA LEU A 179 -6.43 -1.09 -5.53
C LEU A 179 -5.95 -2.53 -5.43
N ASP A 180 -5.68 -3.11 -6.59
CA ASP A 180 -5.18 -4.47 -6.71
C ASP A 180 -3.70 -4.46 -7.12
N TYR A 181 -3.03 -5.61 -6.96
CA TYR A 181 -1.66 -5.78 -7.43
C TYR A 181 -1.57 -5.56 -8.95
N TYR A 182 -0.46 -4.96 -9.35
CA TYR A 182 -0.17 -4.71 -10.76
C TYR A 182 0.33 -5.98 -11.45
N SER A 183 -0.01 -6.14 -12.71
CA SER A 183 0.59 -7.16 -13.56
C SER A 183 2.07 -6.84 -13.84
N THR A 184 2.84 -7.86 -14.21
CA THR A 184 4.25 -7.68 -14.62
C THR A 184 4.37 -6.71 -15.79
N ALA A 185 3.43 -6.75 -16.75
CA ALA A 185 3.44 -5.85 -17.90
C ALA A 185 3.21 -4.37 -17.51
N GLU A 186 2.30 -4.10 -16.56
CA GLU A 186 2.09 -2.75 -16.05
C GLU A 186 3.31 -2.24 -15.27
N LEU A 187 3.93 -3.11 -14.45
CA LEU A 187 5.15 -2.75 -13.71
C LEU A 187 6.34 -2.51 -14.63
N ALA A 188 6.49 -3.28 -15.71
CA ALA A 188 7.54 -3.03 -16.70
C ALA A 188 7.37 -1.63 -17.34
N ARG A 189 6.16 -1.24 -17.71
CA ARG A 189 5.86 0.12 -18.20
C ARG A 189 6.15 1.20 -17.18
N ILE A 190 5.87 0.94 -15.88
CA ILE A 190 6.20 1.88 -14.79
C ILE A 190 7.71 2.02 -14.64
N ILE A 191 8.46 0.91 -14.72
CA ILE A 191 9.93 0.90 -14.66
C ILE A 191 10.52 1.66 -15.85
N GLU A 192 10.06 1.40 -17.07
CA GLU A 192 10.51 2.09 -18.29
C GLU A 192 10.25 3.61 -18.21
N ARG A 193 9.05 4.02 -17.74
CA ARG A 193 8.73 5.42 -17.50
C ARG A 193 9.67 6.03 -16.47
N SER A 194 9.87 5.34 -15.35
CA SER A 194 10.76 5.81 -14.27
C SER A 194 12.21 5.91 -14.74
N ALA A 195 12.69 4.94 -15.49
CA ALA A 195 14.02 4.96 -16.10
C ALA A 195 14.18 6.16 -17.05
N GLY A 196 13.18 6.45 -17.89
CA GLY A 196 13.17 7.63 -18.76
C GLY A 196 13.27 8.94 -17.98
N LEU A 197 12.52 9.10 -16.89
CA LEU A 197 12.59 10.29 -16.02
C LEU A 197 13.97 10.46 -15.36
N LEU A 198 14.65 9.36 -15.09
CA LEU A 198 15.99 9.33 -14.48
C LEU A 198 17.12 9.34 -15.49
N SER A 199 16.80 9.38 -16.80
CA SER A 199 17.77 9.26 -17.90
C SER A 199 18.65 8.00 -17.80
N LEU A 200 18.04 6.88 -17.40
CA LEU A 200 18.69 5.57 -17.30
C LEU A 200 18.50 4.77 -18.57
N SER A 201 19.55 4.09 -19.01
CA SER A 201 19.48 3.10 -20.08
C SER A 201 19.01 1.76 -19.54
N ILE A 202 17.84 1.31 -19.99
CA ILE A 202 17.26 0.02 -19.64
C ILE A 202 16.71 -0.65 -20.90
N GLU A 203 16.96 -1.95 -21.04
CA GLU A 203 16.34 -2.75 -22.08
C GLU A 203 14.96 -3.25 -21.65
N PRO A 204 14.01 -3.51 -22.58
CA PRO A 204 12.69 -4.04 -22.24
C PRO A 204 12.75 -5.33 -21.40
N GLU A 205 13.70 -6.22 -21.71
CA GLU A 205 13.92 -7.46 -20.99
C GLU A 205 14.43 -7.21 -19.58
N GLY A 206 15.26 -6.20 -19.37
CA GLY A 206 15.72 -5.77 -18.04
C GLY A 206 14.57 -5.18 -17.21
N ALA A 207 13.72 -4.37 -17.83
CA ALA A 207 12.52 -3.84 -17.20
C ALA A 207 11.55 -4.96 -16.79
N HIS A 208 11.35 -5.94 -17.66
CA HIS A 208 10.52 -7.12 -17.40
C HIS A 208 11.05 -7.96 -16.24
N GLU A 209 12.38 -8.18 -16.18
CA GLU A 209 13.04 -8.93 -15.11
C GLU A 209 12.84 -8.26 -13.74
N LEU A 210 13.04 -6.94 -13.65
CA LEU A 210 12.75 -6.17 -12.44
C LEU A 210 11.26 -6.23 -12.07
N ALA A 211 10.38 -6.09 -13.06
CA ALA A 211 8.93 -6.13 -12.86
C ALA A 211 8.44 -7.46 -12.33
N ALA A 212 8.95 -8.57 -12.86
CA ALA A 212 8.58 -9.93 -12.44
C ALA A 212 8.85 -10.18 -10.95
N ARG A 213 9.91 -9.57 -10.40
CA ARG A 213 10.31 -9.71 -9.00
C ARG A 213 9.79 -8.58 -8.09
N SER A 214 8.99 -7.64 -8.62
CA SER A 214 8.48 -6.47 -7.89
C SER A 214 7.20 -6.74 -7.08
N ARG A 215 6.78 -7.98 -6.93
CA ARG A 215 5.64 -8.41 -6.11
C ARG A 215 4.33 -7.68 -6.42
N GLY A 216 4.10 -7.29 -7.68
CA GLY A 216 2.89 -6.55 -8.05
C GLY A 216 2.83 -5.11 -7.51
N THR A 217 3.94 -4.54 -7.05
CA THR A 217 3.97 -3.29 -6.28
C THR A 217 4.87 -2.23 -6.92
N PRO A 218 4.31 -1.10 -7.42
CA PRO A 218 5.09 -0.02 -8.05
C PRO A 218 6.22 0.54 -7.17
N ARG A 219 6.02 0.64 -5.87
CA ARG A 219 7.03 1.14 -4.94
C ARG A 219 8.24 0.20 -4.87
N ILE A 220 7.99 -1.12 -4.84
CA ILE A 220 9.06 -2.11 -4.91
C ILE A 220 9.74 -2.03 -6.27
N ALA A 221 9.00 -1.94 -7.38
CA ALA A 221 9.55 -1.82 -8.71
C ALA A 221 10.54 -0.66 -8.86
N ASN A 222 10.17 0.53 -8.36
CA ASN A 222 11.05 1.69 -8.36
C ASN A 222 12.27 1.51 -7.43
N SER A 223 12.11 0.84 -6.30
CA SER A 223 13.22 0.52 -5.40
C SER A 223 14.22 -0.45 -6.06
N LEU A 224 13.72 -1.48 -6.75
CA LEU A 224 14.57 -2.42 -7.50
C LEU A 224 15.25 -1.73 -8.70
N LEU A 225 14.56 -0.82 -9.40
CA LEU A 225 15.17 -0.02 -10.46
C LEU A 225 16.34 0.83 -9.92
N ARG A 226 16.15 1.48 -8.77
CA ARG A 226 17.22 2.25 -8.11
C ARG A 226 18.44 1.39 -7.79
N TRP A 227 18.22 0.20 -7.24
CA TRP A 227 19.28 -0.74 -6.94
C TRP A 227 20.00 -1.24 -8.21
N ALA A 228 19.23 -1.63 -9.24
CA ALA A 228 19.77 -2.10 -10.52
C ALA A 228 20.57 -1.00 -11.24
N ARG A 229 20.16 0.29 -11.13
CA ARG A 229 20.94 1.43 -11.60
C ARG A 229 22.32 1.48 -10.94
N ASP A 230 22.34 1.45 -9.60
CA ASP A 230 23.58 1.55 -8.84
C ASP A 230 24.52 0.37 -9.17
N PHE A 231 23.95 -0.83 -9.33
CA PHE A 231 24.69 -2.02 -9.78
C PHE A 231 25.25 -1.85 -11.20
N ALA A 232 24.42 -1.43 -12.15
CA ALA A 232 24.82 -1.24 -13.55
C ALA A 232 25.93 -0.20 -13.70
N GLN A 233 25.86 0.90 -12.95
CA GLN A 233 26.90 1.94 -12.96
C GLN A 233 28.25 1.48 -12.39
N VAL A 234 28.26 0.54 -11.45
CA VAL A 234 29.50 0.11 -10.76
C VAL A 234 30.06 -1.19 -11.34
N ARG A 235 29.20 -2.10 -11.80
CA ARG A 235 29.55 -3.48 -12.19
C ARG A 235 29.35 -3.80 -13.69
N ALA A 236 28.70 -2.89 -14.41
CA ALA A 236 28.45 -3.02 -15.85
C ALA A 236 28.77 -1.69 -16.59
N ASP A 237 28.29 -1.55 -17.78
CA ASP A 237 28.47 -0.39 -18.67
C ASP A 237 27.38 0.71 -18.52
N GLY A 238 26.57 0.63 -17.45
CA GLY A 238 25.50 1.58 -17.17
C GLY A 238 24.17 1.23 -17.83
N VAL A 239 24.08 0.12 -18.58
CA VAL A 239 22.85 -0.37 -19.21
C VAL A 239 22.23 -1.50 -18.34
N ILE A 240 20.95 -1.39 -18.05
CA ILE A 240 20.21 -2.43 -17.31
C ILE A 240 19.62 -3.42 -18.32
N THR A 241 20.37 -4.46 -18.64
CA THR A 241 19.93 -5.63 -19.40
C THR A 241 19.24 -6.64 -18.47
N SER A 242 18.63 -7.69 -19.01
CA SER A 242 18.05 -8.78 -18.18
C SER A 242 19.11 -9.46 -17.32
N VAL A 243 20.32 -9.65 -17.85
CA VAL A 243 21.44 -10.26 -17.12
C VAL A 243 21.91 -9.35 -15.96
N VAL A 244 22.04 -8.05 -16.21
CA VAL A 244 22.43 -7.07 -15.19
C VAL A 244 21.34 -6.99 -14.10
N ALA A 245 20.07 -6.97 -14.49
CA ALA A 245 18.96 -7.00 -13.56
C ALA A 245 18.98 -8.25 -12.67
N ASP A 246 19.15 -9.44 -13.25
CA ASP A 246 19.23 -10.70 -12.51
C ASP A 246 20.40 -10.72 -11.53
N GLN A 247 21.61 -10.30 -11.96
CA GLN A 247 22.78 -10.21 -11.10
C GLN A 247 22.59 -9.22 -9.95
N ALA A 248 21.97 -8.05 -10.23
CA ALA A 248 21.69 -7.05 -9.21
C ALA A 248 20.72 -7.59 -8.15
N LEU A 249 19.65 -8.29 -8.57
CA LEU A 249 18.66 -8.86 -7.65
C LEU A 249 19.23 -10.04 -6.85
N THR A 250 20.03 -10.88 -7.48
CA THR A 250 20.74 -11.98 -6.81
C THR A 250 21.66 -11.45 -5.71
N MET A 251 22.32 -10.31 -5.91
CA MET A 251 23.21 -9.69 -4.91
C MET A 251 22.46 -9.25 -3.63
N ILE A 252 21.17 -8.97 -3.72
CA ILE A 252 20.30 -8.65 -2.58
C ILE A 252 19.38 -9.82 -2.19
N GLU A 253 19.75 -11.03 -2.62
CA GLU A 253 19.10 -12.29 -2.25
C GLU A 253 17.61 -12.39 -2.66
N ILE A 254 17.21 -11.68 -3.72
CA ILE A 254 15.89 -11.80 -4.34
C ILE A 254 15.97 -12.79 -5.50
N ASP A 255 15.27 -13.91 -5.35
CA ASP A 255 15.28 -14.97 -6.37
C ASP A 255 14.31 -14.72 -7.55
N SER A 256 14.29 -15.66 -8.51
CA SER A 256 13.44 -15.59 -9.71
C SER A 256 11.92 -15.52 -9.43
N ASP A 257 11.49 -15.95 -8.26
CA ASP A 257 10.09 -15.84 -7.83
C ASP A 257 9.79 -14.56 -7.05
N GLY A 258 10.78 -13.65 -6.87
CA GLY A 258 10.65 -12.46 -6.05
C GLY A 258 10.60 -12.76 -4.53
N ILE A 259 11.18 -13.89 -4.12
CA ILE A 259 11.28 -14.30 -2.71
C ILE A 259 12.63 -13.83 -2.17
N ASP A 260 12.60 -13.13 -1.04
CA ASP A 260 13.81 -12.71 -0.32
C ASP A 260 14.19 -13.70 0.78
N GLU A 261 15.26 -13.37 1.51
CA GLU A 261 15.76 -14.21 2.61
C GLU A 261 14.69 -14.39 3.71
N MET A 262 13.94 -13.33 4.06
CA MET A 262 12.94 -13.43 5.14
C MET A 262 11.77 -14.34 4.73
N ASP A 263 11.29 -14.23 3.49
CA ASP A 263 10.27 -15.15 2.98
C ASP A 263 10.73 -16.59 3.00
N ARG A 264 11.99 -16.83 2.58
CA ARG A 264 12.58 -18.18 2.61
C ARG A 264 12.61 -18.71 4.04
N ARG A 265 13.11 -17.90 4.99
CA ARG A 265 13.16 -18.27 6.42
C ARG A 265 11.75 -18.54 6.97
N LEU A 266 10.74 -17.77 6.51
CA LEU A 266 9.34 -18.00 6.90
C LEU A 266 8.85 -19.34 6.39
N LEU A 267 9.08 -19.68 5.12
CA LEU A 267 8.69 -20.98 4.55
C LEU A 267 9.46 -22.13 5.21
N GLU A 268 10.76 -21.96 5.46
CA GLU A 268 11.59 -22.95 6.18
C GLU A 268 11.07 -23.18 7.60
N ALA A 269 10.81 -22.12 8.36
CA ALA A 269 10.26 -22.23 9.71
C ALA A 269 8.90 -22.95 9.70
N LEU A 270 8.02 -22.58 8.78
CA LEU A 270 6.69 -23.19 8.65
C LEU A 270 6.80 -24.69 8.34
N ILE A 271 7.72 -25.09 7.47
CA ILE A 271 7.87 -26.49 7.04
C ILE A 271 8.67 -27.30 8.04
N PHE A 272 9.84 -26.81 8.49
CA PHE A 272 10.76 -27.63 9.31
C PHE A 272 10.51 -27.53 10.81
N LYS A 273 10.01 -26.38 11.32
CA LYS A 273 9.73 -26.21 12.76
C LYS A 273 8.29 -26.51 13.14
N PHE A 274 7.35 -26.38 12.18
CA PHE A 274 5.92 -26.51 12.42
C PHE A 274 5.25 -27.55 11.50
N ASP A 275 6.01 -28.45 10.90
CA ASP A 275 5.53 -29.57 10.07
C ASP A 275 4.54 -29.17 8.95
N GLY A 276 4.73 -27.95 8.37
CA GLY A 276 3.85 -27.36 7.36
C GLY A 276 2.62 -26.64 7.92
N GLY A 277 2.47 -26.60 9.22
CA GLY A 277 1.34 -25.94 9.90
C GLY A 277 0.17 -26.86 10.24
N PRO A 278 -0.95 -26.33 10.80
CA PRO A 278 -1.23 -24.89 11.01
C PRO A 278 -0.48 -24.28 12.19
N VAL A 279 0.04 -23.06 12.05
CA VAL A 279 0.74 -22.33 13.10
C VAL A 279 0.21 -20.89 13.24
N GLY A 280 0.07 -20.42 14.47
CA GLY A 280 -0.34 -19.03 14.75
C GLY A 280 0.75 -18.01 14.37
N LEU A 281 0.32 -16.79 13.96
CA LEU A 281 1.22 -15.71 13.55
C LEU A 281 2.24 -15.37 14.66
N ALA A 282 1.80 -15.24 15.91
CA ALA A 282 2.69 -14.92 17.01
C ALA A 282 3.79 -15.96 17.23
N SER A 283 3.47 -17.26 17.10
CA SER A 283 4.46 -18.33 17.22
C SER A 283 5.48 -18.29 16.07
N LEU A 284 5.01 -17.98 14.86
CA LEU A 284 5.87 -17.86 13.68
C LEU A 284 6.79 -16.63 13.82
N ALA A 285 6.27 -15.50 14.27
CA ALA A 285 7.01 -14.26 14.52
C ALA A 285 8.15 -14.48 15.55
N VAL A 286 7.82 -15.13 16.66
CA VAL A 286 8.84 -15.49 17.68
C VAL A 286 9.91 -16.43 17.10
N ALA A 287 9.50 -17.43 16.31
CA ALA A 287 10.44 -18.40 15.71
C ALA A 287 11.41 -17.76 14.70
N LEU A 288 11.00 -16.63 14.09
CA LEU A 288 11.79 -15.87 13.11
C LEU A 288 12.58 -14.71 13.75
N GLY A 289 12.16 -14.27 14.95
CA GLY A 289 12.69 -13.06 15.58
C GLY A 289 12.26 -11.78 14.86
N GLU A 290 11.03 -11.78 14.29
CA GLU A 290 10.47 -10.68 13.51
C GLU A 290 9.15 -10.18 14.12
N ASP A 291 8.74 -8.95 13.80
CA ASP A 291 7.44 -8.42 14.21
C ASP A 291 6.29 -9.12 13.49
N ALA A 292 5.23 -9.45 14.23
CA ALA A 292 4.07 -10.15 13.69
C ALA A 292 3.34 -9.31 12.62
N THR A 293 3.29 -7.98 12.79
CA THR A 293 2.66 -7.07 11.84
C THR A 293 3.43 -7.03 10.53
N THR A 294 4.77 -6.99 10.60
CA THR A 294 5.63 -7.05 9.41
C THR A 294 5.40 -8.33 8.61
N LEU A 295 5.36 -9.48 9.28
CA LEU A 295 5.06 -10.75 8.60
C LEU A 295 3.68 -10.71 7.94
N GLU A 296 2.66 -10.19 8.63
CA GLU A 296 1.28 -10.16 8.15
C GLU A 296 1.06 -9.19 6.99
N GLU A 297 1.73 -8.04 6.99
CA GLU A 297 1.49 -6.96 6.02
C GLU A 297 2.44 -6.98 4.83
N VAL A 298 3.65 -7.50 5.00
CA VAL A 298 4.70 -7.45 3.98
C VAL A 298 4.95 -8.83 3.34
N ASN A 299 5.19 -9.86 4.16
CA ASN A 299 5.61 -11.17 3.65
C ASN A 299 4.43 -12.05 3.23
N GLU A 300 3.47 -12.26 4.12
CA GLU A 300 2.35 -13.17 3.87
C GLU A 300 1.51 -12.82 2.62
N PRO A 301 1.16 -11.55 2.32
CA PRO A 301 0.31 -11.25 1.18
C PRO A 301 0.89 -11.74 -0.14
N TYR A 302 2.20 -11.58 -0.34
CA TYR A 302 2.87 -12.06 -1.53
C TYR A 302 2.96 -13.60 -1.58
N LEU A 303 3.32 -14.22 -0.47
CA LEU A 303 3.40 -15.68 -0.36
C LEU A 303 2.04 -16.36 -0.58
N ILE A 304 0.95 -15.73 -0.11
CA ILE A 304 -0.42 -16.19 -0.37
C ILE A 304 -0.76 -16.04 -1.85
N MET A 305 -0.49 -14.87 -2.45
CA MET A 305 -0.74 -14.61 -3.86
C MET A 305 -0.01 -15.59 -4.78
N ARG A 306 1.21 -15.97 -4.41
CA ARG A 306 2.04 -16.96 -5.14
C ARG A 306 1.69 -18.40 -4.81
N GLY A 307 0.74 -18.66 -3.90
CA GLY A 307 0.33 -20.01 -3.53
C GLY A 307 1.39 -20.81 -2.76
N PHE A 308 2.22 -20.13 -1.95
CA PHE A 308 3.18 -20.76 -1.05
C PHE A 308 2.58 -21.08 0.31
N LEU A 309 1.67 -20.22 0.79
CA LEU A 309 1.00 -20.42 2.06
C LEU A 309 -0.48 -20.03 1.98
N LYS A 310 -1.31 -20.52 2.90
CA LYS A 310 -2.68 -20.06 3.11
C LYS A 310 -2.95 -19.75 4.58
N ARG A 311 -3.89 -18.82 4.82
CA ARG A 311 -4.42 -18.53 6.15
C ARG A 311 -5.66 -19.39 6.40
N THR A 312 -5.70 -20.04 7.54
CA THR A 312 -6.86 -20.79 8.03
C THR A 312 -7.29 -20.28 9.41
N PRO A 313 -8.47 -20.61 9.91
CA PRO A 313 -8.87 -20.29 11.29
C PRO A 313 -7.92 -20.82 12.36
N ARG A 314 -7.16 -21.89 12.07
CA ARG A 314 -6.18 -22.48 12.99
C ARG A 314 -4.78 -21.87 12.85
N GLY A 315 -4.52 -21.10 11.79
CA GLY A 315 -3.22 -20.49 11.52
C GLY A 315 -2.76 -20.63 10.07
N ARG A 316 -1.45 -20.46 9.87
CA ARG A 316 -0.77 -20.48 8.57
C ARG A 316 -0.40 -21.91 8.21
N VAL A 317 -0.62 -22.27 6.95
CA VAL A 317 -0.33 -23.62 6.41
C VAL A 317 0.48 -23.48 5.13
N ALA A 318 1.54 -24.25 4.99
CA ALA A 318 2.34 -24.34 3.77
C ALA A 318 1.58 -25.08 2.68
N LEU A 319 1.58 -24.55 1.46
CA LEU A 319 1.00 -25.17 0.28
C LEU A 319 2.06 -25.97 -0.49
N PRO A 320 1.68 -26.87 -1.40
CA PRO A 320 2.63 -27.70 -2.16
C PRO A 320 3.76 -26.93 -2.84
N ASN A 321 3.48 -25.70 -3.32
CA ASN A 321 4.49 -24.83 -3.93
C ASN A 321 5.62 -24.46 -2.96
N ALA A 322 5.33 -24.28 -1.65
CA ALA A 322 6.34 -24.01 -0.65
C ALA A 322 7.32 -25.16 -0.46
N PHE A 323 6.80 -26.41 -0.45
CA PHE A 323 7.64 -27.59 -0.39
C PHE A 323 8.50 -27.75 -1.64
N ALA A 324 7.90 -27.57 -2.83
CA ALA A 324 8.62 -27.63 -4.10
C ALA A 324 9.73 -26.57 -4.17
N LYS A 325 9.48 -25.36 -3.67
CA LYS A 325 10.47 -24.26 -3.59
C LYS A 325 11.70 -24.62 -2.76
N LEU A 326 11.53 -25.41 -1.70
CA LEU A 326 12.61 -25.90 -0.86
C LEU A 326 13.15 -27.28 -1.32
N GLY A 327 12.78 -27.76 -2.51
CA GLY A 327 13.23 -29.05 -3.05
C GLY A 327 12.61 -30.27 -2.35
N LEU A 328 11.50 -30.10 -1.65
CA LEU A 328 10.83 -31.15 -0.87
C LEU A 328 9.56 -31.65 -1.57
N LYS A 329 9.15 -32.86 -1.27
CA LYS A 329 7.83 -33.39 -1.66
C LYS A 329 6.79 -32.97 -0.62
N ALA A 330 5.69 -32.40 -1.07
CA ALA A 330 4.56 -32.07 -0.19
C ALA A 330 3.96 -33.34 0.42
N PRO A 331 3.63 -33.33 1.73
CA PRO A 331 2.93 -34.44 2.35
C PRO A 331 1.52 -34.61 1.74
N ARG A 332 1.01 -35.87 1.72
CA ARG A 332 -0.31 -36.18 1.14
C ARG A 332 -1.45 -35.36 1.75
N SER A 333 -1.36 -34.98 3.02
CA SER A 333 -2.33 -34.13 3.71
C SER A 333 -2.42 -32.72 3.15
N ALA A 334 -1.32 -32.16 2.62
CA ALA A 334 -1.31 -30.86 1.97
C ALA A 334 -1.90 -30.86 0.54
N GLN A 335 -2.01 -32.06 -0.08
CA GLN A 335 -2.61 -32.21 -1.42
C GLN A 335 -4.14 -32.38 -1.39
N VAL A 336 -4.70 -33.01 -0.36
CA VAL A 336 -6.15 -33.30 -0.26
C VAL A 336 -7.00 -32.05 0.01
N GLU A 337 -6.43 -30.99 0.57
CA GLU A 337 -7.18 -29.74 0.83
C GLU A 337 -7.37 -28.86 -0.41
N LEU A 338 -6.62 -29.08 -1.49
CA LEU A 338 -6.78 -28.36 -2.77
C LEU A 338 -7.90 -28.91 -3.65
N ASP A 339 -8.31 -30.17 -3.44
CA ASP A 339 -9.35 -30.83 -4.24
C ASP A 339 -10.76 -30.65 -3.64
N LEU A 340 -10.93 -29.87 -2.58
CA LEU A 340 -12.20 -29.67 -1.86
C LEU A 340 -12.73 -28.22 -1.92
N GLU A 341 -12.14 -27.32 -2.69
CA GLU A 341 -12.64 -25.99 -3.07
C GLU A 341 -12.92 -25.92 -4.58
#